data_775fefbb89fa75abbebb51f41ff4f433
#
_entry.id   775fefbb89fa75abbebb51f41ff4f433
#
_cell.length_a   1.000
_cell.length_b   1.000
_cell.length_c   1.000
_cell.angle_alpha   90.00
_cell.angle_beta   90.00
_cell.angle_gamma   90.00
#
_symmetry.space_group_name_H-M   'P 1'
#
loop_
_entity.id
_entity.type
_entity.pdbx_description
1 polymer ?
#
loop_
_entity_poly.entity_id
_entity_poly.type
_entity_poly.pdbx_seq_one_letter_code
_entity_poly.pdbx_strand_id
1 'polypeptide(L)'
;MNYLEIENLHMDYDNISIDFSATLEKGKTLVIVGHSGSGKSTILRMIAGLLPSGKNAKIHLDNKDITKLPPNKRDIGMVFQSPCLFEHLKIIDNATFALDCKGISKKQRHEIGKDWLKRFGLDSMEERLPHTLSGGEAQRVSLVRTLIAEPKVVLFDEPFSALDAPLRKKLTADLSTWQKELGFTAILVTHDIEEAKKLGDKIIVMKAGKMAWEGLPEEFEEELL
;
A
#
# COMPACT_ATOMS: atom_id res chain seq x y z
N MET A 1 -16.52 -3.85 -13.89
CA MET A 1 -15.40 -4.23 -14.79
C MET A 1 -14.14 -4.23 -13.95
N ASN A 2 -13.42 -5.33 -13.91
CA ASN A 2 -12.25 -5.46 -13.05
C ASN A 2 -11.16 -4.47 -13.50
N TYR A 3 -10.57 -3.75 -12.55
CA TYR A 3 -9.50 -2.79 -12.81
C TYR A 3 -8.12 -3.40 -12.55
N LEU A 4 -8.01 -4.22 -11.50
CA LEU A 4 -6.86 -5.06 -11.21
C LEU A 4 -7.31 -6.52 -11.18
N GLU A 5 -6.67 -7.36 -11.98
CA GLU A 5 -6.89 -8.80 -12.02
C GLU A 5 -5.58 -9.51 -11.72
N ILE A 6 -5.63 -10.40 -10.76
CA ILE A 6 -4.48 -11.16 -10.28
C ILE A 6 -4.88 -12.65 -10.37
N GLU A 7 -4.17 -13.41 -11.17
CA GLU A 7 -4.43 -14.84 -11.37
C GLU A 7 -3.17 -15.65 -11.07
N ASN A 8 -3.36 -16.73 -10.32
CA ASN A 8 -2.36 -17.78 -10.10
C ASN A 8 -0.98 -17.27 -9.62
N LEU A 9 -0.95 -16.23 -8.73
CA LEU A 9 0.29 -15.95 -8.03
C LEU A 9 0.69 -17.17 -7.23
N HIS A 10 1.94 -17.60 -7.40
CA HIS A 10 2.46 -18.79 -6.74
C HIS A 10 3.90 -18.61 -6.33
N MET A 11 4.21 -18.98 -5.09
CA MET A 11 5.59 -19.00 -4.58
C MET A 11 5.74 -20.06 -3.50
N ASP A 12 6.72 -20.91 -3.65
CA ASP A 12 7.14 -21.88 -2.63
C ASP A 12 8.22 -21.28 -1.73
N TYR A 13 8.01 -21.35 -0.44
CA TYR A 13 9.00 -21.17 0.61
C TYR A 13 9.18 -22.49 1.34
N ASP A 14 10.30 -22.70 2.02
CA ASP A 14 10.72 -23.96 2.66
C ASP A 14 9.58 -24.79 3.28
N ASN A 15 8.63 -24.14 3.95
CA ASN A 15 7.53 -24.81 4.67
C ASN A 15 6.12 -24.32 4.28
N ILE A 16 5.99 -23.42 3.30
CA ILE A 16 4.71 -22.84 2.91
C ILE A 16 4.66 -22.57 1.42
N SER A 17 3.57 -22.98 0.78
CA SER A 17 3.26 -22.63 -0.61
C SER A 17 2.20 -21.53 -0.61
N ILE A 18 2.50 -20.42 -1.25
CA ILE A 18 1.58 -19.27 -1.35
C ILE A 18 0.88 -19.34 -2.68
N ASP A 19 -0.46 -19.42 -2.65
CA ASP A 19 -1.33 -19.37 -3.81
C ASP A 19 -2.34 -18.24 -3.63
N PHE A 20 -2.45 -17.35 -4.64
CA PHE A 20 -3.34 -16.21 -4.55
C PHE A 20 -3.91 -15.80 -5.90
N SER A 21 -5.21 -15.51 -5.93
CA SER A 21 -5.91 -14.90 -7.05
C SER A 21 -6.97 -13.94 -6.52
N ALA A 22 -7.11 -12.77 -7.13
CA ALA A 22 -8.10 -11.77 -6.72
C ALA A 22 -8.43 -10.82 -7.85
N THR A 23 -9.60 -10.18 -7.75
CA THR A 23 -10.00 -9.09 -8.63
C THR A 23 -10.42 -7.87 -7.83
N LEU A 24 -10.18 -6.68 -8.36
CA LEU A 24 -10.50 -5.42 -7.70
C LEU A 24 -11.00 -4.40 -8.71
N GLU A 25 -12.07 -3.70 -8.36
CA GLU A 25 -12.61 -2.60 -9.14
C GLU A 25 -11.82 -1.30 -8.90
N LYS A 26 -11.92 -0.36 -9.83
CA LYS A 26 -11.28 0.95 -9.72
C LYS A 26 -11.82 1.73 -8.52
N GLY A 27 -10.91 2.35 -7.75
CA GLY A 27 -11.27 3.16 -6.58
C GLY A 27 -11.69 2.34 -5.36
N LYS A 28 -11.58 1.00 -5.41
CA LYS A 28 -11.92 0.11 -4.31
C LYS A 28 -10.67 -0.32 -3.53
N THR A 29 -10.88 -0.76 -2.31
CA THR A 29 -9.85 -1.29 -1.42
C THR A 29 -10.11 -2.77 -1.14
N LEU A 30 -9.13 -3.62 -1.50
CA LEU A 30 -9.06 -5.02 -1.07
C LEU A 30 -8.20 -5.10 0.19
N VAL A 31 -8.72 -5.70 1.25
CA VAL A 31 -7.94 -5.95 2.45
C VAL A 31 -7.60 -7.43 2.56
N ILE A 32 -6.33 -7.73 2.82
CA ILE A 32 -5.83 -9.09 3.05
C ILE A 32 -5.46 -9.20 4.55
N VAL A 33 -6.17 -10.04 5.27
CA VAL A 33 -5.93 -10.31 6.70
C VAL A 33 -5.41 -11.73 6.91
N GLY A 34 -4.80 -11.97 8.07
CA GLY A 34 -4.30 -13.29 8.47
C GLY A 34 -3.13 -13.19 9.43
N HIS A 35 -2.79 -14.30 10.08
CA HIS A 35 -1.68 -14.36 11.03
C HIS A 35 -0.33 -14.01 10.40
N SER A 36 0.64 -13.66 11.25
CA SER A 36 2.03 -13.47 10.80
C SER A 36 2.54 -14.74 10.11
N GLY A 37 3.28 -14.59 9.01
CA GLY A 37 3.79 -15.72 8.24
C GLY A 37 2.78 -16.34 7.25
N SER A 38 1.54 -15.87 7.15
CA SER A 38 0.56 -16.41 6.17
C SER A 38 0.81 -16.03 4.71
N GLY A 39 1.87 -15.25 4.39
CA GLY A 39 2.25 -14.92 3.01
C GLY A 39 1.78 -13.57 2.50
N LYS A 40 1.08 -12.75 3.30
CA LYS A 40 0.47 -11.48 2.88
C LYS A 40 1.45 -10.48 2.25
N SER A 41 2.55 -10.18 2.94
CA SER A 41 3.59 -9.27 2.42
C SER A 41 4.28 -9.81 1.17
N THR A 42 4.39 -11.14 1.04
CA THR A 42 4.91 -11.80 -0.14
C THR A 42 4.00 -11.56 -1.35
N ILE A 43 2.68 -11.69 -1.16
CA ILE A 43 1.69 -11.39 -2.21
C ILE A 43 1.85 -9.93 -2.69
N LEU A 44 1.93 -8.95 -1.78
CA LEU A 44 2.14 -7.55 -2.17
C LEU A 44 3.44 -7.37 -2.96
N ARG A 45 4.54 -7.99 -2.52
CA ARG A 45 5.83 -7.90 -3.22
C ARG A 45 5.80 -8.56 -4.60
N MET A 46 5.06 -9.65 -4.79
CA MET A 46 4.84 -10.26 -6.11
C MET A 46 4.04 -9.31 -7.01
N ILE A 47 2.97 -8.71 -6.51
CA ILE A 47 2.16 -7.74 -7.25
C ILE A 47 2.98 -6.50 -7.64
N ALA A 48 3.83 -6.00 -6.72
CA ALA A 48 4.75 -4.89 -6.97
C ALA A 48 5.87 -5.23 -7.97
N GLY A 49 6.11 -6.52 -8.24
CA GLY A 49 7.23 -6.99 -9.08
C GLY A 49 8.57 -7.01 -8.36
N LEU A 50 8.56 -6.96 -7.03
CA LEU A 50 9.75 -7.08 -6.18
C LEU A 50 10.14 -8.55 -5.95
N LEU A 51 9.21 -9.47 -6.17
CA LEU A 51 9.41 -10.92 -6.14
C LEU A 51 8.83 -11.56 -7.39
N PRO A 52 9.33 -12.73 -7.81
CA PRO A 52 8.74 -13.51 -8.89
C PRO A 52 7.30 -13.91 -8.56
N SER A 53 6.41 -13.84 -9.52
CA SER A 53 4.96 -14.13 -9.33
C SER A 53 4.54 -15.56 -9.65
N GLY A 54 5.48 -16.42 -10.09
CA GLY A 54 5.20 -17.79 -10.54
C GLY A 54 5.05 -17.89 -12.07
N LYS A 55 5.20 -19.14 -12.59
CA LYS A 55 5.23 -19.38 -14.04
C LYS A 55 3.88 -19.13 -14.73
N ASN A 56 2.77 -19.40 -14.04
CA ASN A 56 1.41 -19.30 -14.57
C ASN A 56 0.68 -18.03 -14.11
N ALA A 57 1.39 -17.15 -13.40
CA ALA A 57 0.81 -15.92 -12.89
C ALA A 57 0.45 -14.96 -14.03
N LYS A 58 -0.67 -14.25 -13.85
CA LYS A 58 -1.05 -13.13 -14.69
C LYS A 58 -1.49 -11.98 -13.80
N ILE A 59 -1.01 -10.78 -14.10
CA ILE A 59 -1.41 -9.56 -13.42
C ILE A 59 -1.79 -8.56 -14.50
N HIS A 60 -3.07 -8.19 -14.55
CA HIS A 60 -3.59 -7.17 -15.45
C HIS A 60 -4.02 -5.95 -14.65
N LEU A 61 -3.58 -4.79 -15.07
CA LEU A 61 -3.97 -3.51 -14.51
C LEU A 61 -4.51 -2.62 -15.62
N ASP A 62 -5.79 -2.23 -15.51
CA ASP A 62 -6.45 -1.38 -16.50
C ASP A 62 -6.34 -1.98 -17.93
N ASN A 63 -6.69 -3.26 -18.06
CA ASN A 63 -6.58 -4.08 -19.29
C ASN A 63 -5.15 -4.27 -19.83
N LYS A 64 -4.11 -3.90 -19.10
CA LYS A 64 -2.71 -4.06 -19.52
C LYS A 64 -2.07 -5.19 -18.72
N ASP A 65 -1.45 -6.14 -19.39
CA ASP A 65 -0.60 -7.16 -18.73
C ASP A 65 0.68 -6.50 -18.19
N ILE A 66 0.83 -6.55 -16.88
CA ILE A 66 2.00 -6.02 -16.15
C ILE A 66 2.85 -7.13 -15.51
N THR A 67 2.52 -8.38 -15.74
CA THR A 67 3.11 -9.57 -15.08
C THR A 67 4.64 -9.56 -15.14
N LYS A 68 5.19 -9.29 -16.34
CA LYS A 68 6.64 -9.32 -16.59
C LYS A 68 7.30 -7.93 -16.53
N LEU A 69 6.54 -6.88 -16.22
CA LEU A 69 7.12 -5.54 -16.12
C LEU A 69 7.94 -5.40 -14.83
N PRO A 70 9.07 -4.69 -14.87
CA PRO A 70 9.82 -4.34 -13.67
C PRO A 70 9.00 -3.37 -12.79
N PRO A 71 9.27 -3.29 -11.47
CA PRO A 71 8.48 -2.50 -10.52
C PRO A 71 8.21 -1.05 -10.97
N ASN A 72 9.21 -0.37 -11.49
CA ASN A 72 9.11 1.04 -11.93
C ASN A 72 8.25 1.27 -13.20
N LYS A 73 7.74 0.21 -13.82
CA LYS A 73 6.85 0.28 -15.01
C LYS A 73 5.44 -0.26 -14.75
N ARG A 74 5.13 -0.67 -13.51
CA ARG A 74 3.83 -1.26 -13.15
C ARG A 74 2.75 -0.24 -12.82
N ASP A 75 3.07 1.05 -12.65
CA ASP A 75 2.17 2.08 -12.12
C ASP A 75 1.56 1.72 -10.76
N ILE A 76 2.34 1.02 -9.93
CA ILE A 76 1.98 0.59 -8.59
C ILE A 76 2.87 1.30 -7.58
N GLY A 77 2.26 1.93 -6.58
CA GLY A 77 2.95 2.48 -5.41
C GLY A 77 2.96 1.47 -4.27
N MET A 78 3.99 1.49 -3.42
CA MET A 78 4.03 0.63 -2.23
C MET A 78 4.42 1.44 -0.99
N VAL A 79 3.64 1.28 0.07
CA VAL A 79 3.89 1.81 1.41
C VAL A 79 4.26 0.62 2.29
N PHE A 80 5.46 0.64 2.82
CA PHE A 80 5.98 -0.43 3.68
C PHE A 80 5.62 -0.22 5.15
N GLN A 81 5.71 -1.26 5.94
CA GLN A 81 5.53 -1.24 7.39
C GLN A 81 6.47 -0.22 8.07
N SER A 82 7.73 -0.19 7.66
CA SER A 82 8.65 0.91 8.02
C SER A 82 8.56 2.02 6.98
N PRO A 83 8.57 3.30 7.37
CA PRO A 83 8.47 4.44 6.44
C PRO A 83 9.56 4.47 5.35
N CYS A 84 10.71 3.86 5.60
CA CYS A 84 11.85 3.77 4.65
C CYS A 84 12.19 5.14 4.02
N LEU A 85 12.24 6.18 4.83
CA LEU A 85 12.63 7.52 4.37
C LEU A 85 14.13 7.58 4.08
N PHE A 86 14.53 8.42 3.13
CA PHE A 86 15.92 8.70 2.84
C PHE A 86 16.49 9.64 3.92
N GLU A 87 17.29 9.13 4.84
CA GLU A 87 17.77 9.84 6.02
C GLU A 87 18.57 11.12 5.72
N HIS A 88 19.24 11.15 4.56
CA HIS A 88 20.05 12.29 4.10
C HIS A 88 19.24 13.35 3.34
N LEU A 89 17.94 13.09 3.05
CA LEU A 89 17.07 14.03 2.35
C LEU A 89 16.12 14.73 3.33
N LYS A 90 15.85 16.00 3.09
CA LYS A 90 14.79 16.75 3.77
C LYS A 90 13.43 16.15 3.48
N ILE A 91 12.44 16.45 4.33
CA ILE A 91 11.09 15.93 4.20
C ILE A 91 10.45 16.30 2.86
N ILE A 92 10.65 17.52 2.39
CA ILE A 92 10.16 17.95 1.07
C ILE A 92 10.78 17.12 -0.07
N ASP A 93 12.08 16.83 0.00
CA ASP A 93 12.76 16.04 -1.02
C ASP A 93 12.38 14.54 -0.92
N ASN A 94 12.15 14.00 0.30
CA ASN A 94 11.55 12.69 0.48
C ASN A 94 10.16 12.62 -0.15
N ALA A 95 9.27 13.53 0.20
CA ALA A 95 7.89 13.58 -0.28
C ALA A 95 7.82 13.67 -1.82
N THR A 96 8.71 14.45 -2.42
CA THR A 96 8.70 14.71 -3.87
C THR A 96 9.66 13.86 -4.68
N PHE A 97 10.27 12.84 -4.09
CA PHE A 97 11.27 11.99 -4.75
C PHE A 97 10.75 11.36 -6.06
N ALA A 98 9.51 10.89 -6.05
CA ALA A 98 8.91 10.30 -7.25
C ALA A 98 8.75 11.33 -8.40
N LEU A 99 8.50 12.59 -8.09
CA LEU A 99 8.42 13.68 -9.07
C LEU A 99 9.81 14.04 -9.63
N ASP A 100 10.85 13.94 -8.78
CA ASP A 100 12.24 14.10 -9.21
C ASP A 100 12.63 13.03 -10.23
N CYS A 101 12.28 11.77 -9.97
CA CYS A 101 12.48 10.67 -10.91
C CYS A 101 11.72 10.84 -12.25
N LYS A 102 10.62 11.61 -12.24
CA LYS A 102 9.88 11.99 -13.45
C LYS A 102 10.49 13.22 -14.16
N GLY A 103 11.60 13.79 -13.67
CA GLY A 103 12.27 14.93 -14.26
C GLY A 103 11.60 16.29 -13.99
N ILE A 104 10.70 16.39 -13.02
CA ILE A 104 10.05 17.65 -12.64
C ILE A 104 11.07 18.53 -11.91
N SER A 105 11.17 19.80 -12.32
CA SER A 105 12.13 20.75 -11.76
C SER A 105 11.96 20.90 -10.24
N LYS A 106 13.07 21.15 -9.52
CA LYS A 106 13.07 21.28 -8.04
C LYS A 106 12.05 22.32 -7.57
N LYS A 107 11.94 23.45 -8.25
CA LYS A 107 10.99 24.51 -7.89
C LYS A 107 9.56 24.01 -7.98
N GLN A 108 9.18 23.41 -9.11
CA GLN A 108 7.81 22.90 -9.32
C GLN A 108 7.46 21.77 -8.36
N ARG A 109 8.35 20.76 -8.19
CA ARG A 109 8.09 19.64 -7.29
C ARG A 109 7.99 20.07 -5.83
N HIS A 110 8.73 21.10 -5.40
CA HIS A 110 8.61 21.62 -4.05
C HIS A 110 7.30 22.41 -3.83
N GLU A 111 6.80 23.13 -4.83
CA GLU A 111 5.46 23.76 -4.76
C GLU A 111 4.37 22.69 -4.59
N ILE A 112 4.37 21.68 -5.45
CA ILE A 112 3.45 20.54 -5.35
C ILE A 112 3.60 19.84 -3.98
N GLY A 113 4.84 19.57 -3.57
CA GLY A 113 5.14 18.86 -2.33
C GLY A 113 4.64 19.57 -1.08
N LYS A 114 4.72 20.90 -1.02
CA LYS A 114 4.18 21.70 0.09
C LYS A 114 2.68 21.53 0.23
N ASP A 115 1.92 21.57 -0.87
CA ASP A 115 0.48 21.38 -0.86
C ASP A 115 0.10 19.97 -0.37
N TRP A 116 0.85 18.94 -0.82
CA TRP A 116 0.65 17.58 -0.35
C TRP A 116 1.00 17.40 1.13
N LEU A 117 2.14 17.94 1.59
CA LEU A 117 2.52 17.89 3.01
C LEU A 117 1.48 18.57 3.88
N LYS A 118 1.00 19.75 3.49
CA LYS A 118 -0.07 20.46 4.19
C LYS A 118 -1.35 19.61 4.28
N ARG A 119 -1.80 19.01 3.17
CA ARG A 119 -2.99 18.14 3.13
C ARG A 119 -2.88 16.94 4.08
N PHE A 120 -1.65 16.46 4.31
CA PHE A 120 -1.37 15.33 5.22
C PHE A 120 -1.03 15.79 6.65
N GLY A 121 -1.24 17.08 6.99
CA GLY A 121 -1.00 17.64 8.32
C GLY A 121 0.49 17.68 8.71
N LEU A 122 1.34 17.97 7.74
CA LEU A 122 2.80 18.06 7.88
C LEU A 122 3.32 19.48 7.54
N ASP A 123 2.47 20.49 7.80
CA ASP A 123 2.85 21.88 7.58
C ASP A 123 4.12 22.26 8.36
N SER A 124 4.97 23.07 7.76
CA SER A 124 6.21 23.57 8.36
C SER A 124 7.26 22.51 8.69
N MET A 125 7.15 21.31 8.09
CA MET A 125 8.11 20.22 8.27
C MET A 125 9.06 20.05 7.07
N GLU A 126 8.92 20.85 6.02
CA GLU A 126 9.58 20.69 4.72
C GLU A 126 11.11 20.59 4.84
N GLU A 127 11.69 21.41 5.73
CA GLU A 127 13.14 21.54 5.93
C GLU A 127 13.71 20.56 6.96
N ARG A 128 12.85 19.81 7.66
CA ARG A 128 13.27 18.82 8.65
C ARG A 128 13.94 17.59 7.99
N LEU A 129 14.66 16.83 8.82
CA LEU A 129 15.24 15.54 8.46
C LEU A 129 14.42 14.38 9.09
N PRO A 130 14.38 13.17 8.50
CA PRO A 130 13.58 12.05 8.96
C PRO A 130 13.73 11.70 10.44
N HIS A 131 14.96 11.70 10.96
CA HIS A 131 15.26 11.38 12.37
C HIS A 131 14.65 12.37 13.40
N THR A 132 14.11 13.52 12.94
CA THR A 132 13.44 14.50 13.81
C THR A 132 11.93 14.31 13.87
N LEU A 133 11.39 13.33 13.15
CA LEU A 133 9.96 13.05 13.07
C LEU A 133 9.52 12.00 14.09
N SER A 134 8.28 12.12 14.57
CA SER A 134 7.58 11.00 15.24
C SER A 134 7.27 9.90 14.22
N GLY A 135 7.02 8.67 14.72
CA GLY A 135 6.66 7.55 13.84
C GLY A 135 5.46 7.82 12.94
N GLY A 136 4.43 8.49 13.47
CA GLY A 136 3.25 8.86 12.68
C GLY A 136 3.52 9.95 11.63
N GLU A 137 4.39 10.92 11.93
CA GLU A 137 4.83 11.92 10.95
C GLU A 137 5.63 11.26 9.82
N ALA A 138 6.59 10.40 10.17
CA ALA A 138 7.38 9.66 9.20
C ALA A 138 6.50 8.78 8.29
N GLN A 139 5.48 8.12 8.86
CA GLN A 139 4.52 7.32 8.09
C GLN A 139 3.71 8.19 7.13
N ARG A 140 3.23 9.37 7.55
CA ARG A 140 2.53 10.31 6.65
C ARG A 140 3.44 10.82 5.52
N VAL A 141 4.71 11.09 5.78
CA VAL A 141 5.67 11.45 4.71
C VAL A 141 5.81 10.30 3.70
N SER A 142 5.89 9.04 4.16
CA SER A 142 5.94 7.87 3.30
C SER A 142 4.68 7.72 2.43
N LEU A 143 3.50 8.02 3.00
CA LEU A 143 2.24 8.08 2.26
C LEU A 143 2.28 9.17 1.18
N VAL A 144 2.66 10.39 1.53
CA VAL A 144 2.80 11.49 0.56
C VAL A 144 3.75 11.11 -0.56
N ARG A 145 4.94 10.59 -0.25
CA ARG A 145 5.94 10.16 -1.25
C ARG A 145 5.36 9.15 -2.26
N THR A 146 4.50 8.26 -1.80
CA THR A 146 3.88 7.25 -2.65
C THR A 146 2.71 7.83 -3.45
N LEU A 147 1.82 8.57 -2.81
CA LEU A 147 0.58 9.05 -3.41
C LEU A 147 0.78 10.23 -4.37
N ILE A 148 1.77 11.08 -4.15
CA ILE A 148 2.11 12.22 -5.02
C ILE A 148 2.51 11.78 -6.44
N ALA A 149 2.94 10.53 -6.59
CA ALA A 149 3.23 9.94 -7.90
C ALA A 149 1.97 9.59 -8.69
N GLU A 150 0.78 9.64 -8.07
CA GLU A 150 -0.52 9.25 -8.62
C GLU A 150 -0.51 7.85 -9.23
N PRO A 151 -0.08 6.82 -8.46
CA PRO A 151 -0.07 5.46 -8.97
C PRO A 151 -1.49 4.95 -9.20
N LYS A 152 -1.66 4.04 -10.17
CA LYS A 152 -2.96 3.40 -10.44
C LYS A 152 -3.45 2.52 -9.28
N VAL A 153 -2.52 1.86 -8.60
CA VAL A 153 -2.79 1.02 -7.42
C VAL A 153 -1.77 1.33 -6.33
N VAL A 154 -2.22 1.38 -5.08
CA VAL A 154 -1.37 1.51 -3.90
C VAL A 154 -1.42 0.24 -3.07
N LEU A 155 -0.26 -0.31 -2.76
CA LEU A 155 -0.10 -1.46 -1.89
C LEU A 155 0.36 -0.99 -0.51
N PHE A 156 -0.35 -1.39 0.55
CA PHE A 156 -0.04 -1.05 1.93
C PHE A 156 0.35 -2.32 2.70
N ASP A 157 1.59 -2.44 3.12
CA ASP A 157 2.11 -3.57 3.89
C ASP A 157 2.15 -3.21 5.38
N GLU A 158 1.09 -3.49 6.12
CA GLU A 158 0.91 -3.18 7.56
C GLU A 158 1.30 -1.73 7.92
N PRO A 159 0.76 -0.71 7.25
CA PRO A 159 1.31 0.65 7.29
C PRO A 159 1.27 1.31 8.67
N PHE A 160 0.45 0.80 9.60
CA PHE A 160 0.26 1.42 10.91
C PHE A 160 0.57 0.48 12.08
N SER A 161 1.08 -0.73 11.82
CA SER A 161 1.32 -1.75 12.87
C SER A 161 2.33 -1.33 13.94
N ALA A 162 3.30 -0.48 13.60
CA ALA A 162 4.32 0.02 14.54
C ALA A 162 3.85 1.22 15.39
N LEU A 163 2.61 1.69 15.21
CA LEU A 163 2.06 2.85 15.92
C LEU A 163 1.24 2.43 17.14
N ASP A 164 1.16 3.32 18.13
CA ASP A 164 0.23 3.13 19.25
C ASP A 164 -1.24 3.15 18.79
N ALA A 165 -2.14 2.57 19.59
CA ALA A 165 -3.53 2.40 19.21
C ALA A 165 -4.29 3.72 18.90
N PRO A 166 -4.14 4.83 19.67
CA PRO A 166 -4.79 6.09 19.35
C PRO A 166 -4.34 6.67 18.02
N LEU A 167 -3.03 6.67 17.75
CA LEU A 167 -2.46 7.20 16.50
C LEU A 167 -2.82 6.33 15.31
N ARG A 168 -2.79 5.01 15.46
CA ARG A 168 -3.24 4.03 14.46
C ARG A 168 -4.68 4.31 14.04
N LYS A 169 -5.60 4.40 15.02
CA LYS A 169 -7.03 4.67 14.76
C LYS A 169 -7.25 6.00 14.02
N LYS A 170 -6.47 7.03 14.37
CA LYS A 170 -6.50 8.32 13.68
C LYS A 170 -6.04 8.18 12.23
N LEU A 171 -4.86 7.58 11.98
CA LEU A 171 -4.31 7.45 10.63
C LEU A 171 -5.13 6.51 9.74
N THR A 172 -5.78 5.49 10.31
CA THR A 172 -6.76 4.65 9.59
C THR A 172 -7.96 5.50 9.13
N ALA A 173 -8.46 6.41 9.98
CA ALA A 173 -9.54 7.32 9.60
C ALA A 173 -9.10 8.31 8.50
N ASP A 174 -7.90 8.88 8.67
CA ASP A 174 -7.31 9.79 7.70
C ASP A 174 -7.10 9.10 6.34
N LEU A 175 -6.57 7.86 6.32
CA LEU A 175 -6.38 7.07 5.10
C LEU A 175 -7.71 6.80 4.37
N SER A 176 -8.77 6.46 5.11
CA SER A 176 -10.11 6.30 4.53
C SER A 176 -10.62 7.59 3.86
N THR A 177 -10.34 8.74 4.48
CA THR A 177 -10.71 10.04 3.91
C THR A 177 -9.89 10.34 2.65
N TRP A 178 -8.58 10.18 2.70
CA TRP A 178 -7.71 10.40 1.55
C TRP A 178 -8.02 9.45 0.39
N GLN A 179 -8.36 8.18 0.68
CA GLN A 179 -8.75 7.22 -0.35
C GLN A 179 -10.02 7.70 -1.10
N LYS A 180 -11.03 8.16 -0.37
CA LYS A 180 -12.28 8.69 -0.96
C LYS A 180 -12.04 9.97 -1.77
N GLU A 181 -11.22 10.87 -1.26
CA GLU A 181 -10.92 12.15 -1.92
C GLU A 181 -10.04 11.99 -3.16
N LEU A 182 -9.03 11.11 -3.11
CA LEU A 182 -8.07 10.89 -4.18
C LEU A 182 -8.52 9.81 -5.18
N GLY A 183 -9.45 8.93 -4.76
CA GLY A 183 -10.02 7.88 -5.60
C GLY A 183 -9.03 6.79 -6.04
N PHE A 184 -7.93 6.56 -5.31
CA PHE A 184 -6.97 5.53 -5.65
C PHE A 184 -7.51 4.13 -5.33
N THR A 185 -7.08 3.14 -6.13
CA THR A 185 -7.34 1.72 -5.88
C THR A 185 -6.28 1.18 -4.93
N ALA A 186 -6.65 0.34 -3.96
CA ALA A 186 -5.71 -0.09 -2.94
C ALA A 186 -5.78 -1.59 -2.63
N ILE A 187 -4.63 -2.19 -2.27
CA ILE A 187 -4.57 -3.45 -1.54
C ILE A 187 -3.87 -3.18 -0.21
N LEU A 188 -4.54 -3.48 0.88
CA LEU A 188 -4.03 -3.30 2.23
C LEU A 188 -3.81 -4.66 2.89
N VAL A 189 -2.63 -4.87 3.44
CA VAL A 189 -2.35 -5.99 4.33
C VAL A 189 -2.37 -5.48 5.77
N THR A 190 -3.13 -6.14 6.63
CA THR A 190 -3.17 -5.86 8.05
C THR A 190 -3.51 -7.12 8.86
N HIS A 191 -3.19 -7.12 10.14
CA HIS A 191 -3.69 -8.08 11.12
C HIS A 191 -4.75 -7.46 12.05
N ASP A 192 -5.09 -6.17 11.84
CA ASP A 192 -6.06 -5.43 12.64
C ASP A 192 -7.45 -5.49 11.96
N ILE A 193 -8.41 -6.08 12.68
CA ILE A 193 -9.78 -6.29 12.20
C ILE A 193 -10.53 -4.96 12.01
N GLU A 194 -10.30 -3.99 12.93
CA GLU A 194 -10.94 -2.68 12.83
C GLU A 194 -10.44 -1.92 11.58
N GLU A 195 -9.14 -2.01 11.28
CA GLU A 195 -8.60 -1.47 10.03
C GLU A 195 -9.24 -2.13 8.81
N ALA A 196 -9.32 -3.47 8.82
CA ALA A 196 -9.87 -4.23 7.71
C ALA A 196 -11.33 -3.84 7.43
N LYS A 197 -12.17 -3.80 8.45
CA LYS A 197 -13.60 -3.42 8.32
C LYS A 197 -13.77 -1.96 7.91
N LYS A 198 -12.89 -1.07 8.35
CA LYS A 198 -13.01 0.37 8.08
C LYS A 198 -12.53 0.78 6.69
N LEU A 199 -11.50 0.14 6.18
CA LEU A 199 -10.83 0.52 4.94
C LEU A 199 -11.24 -0.37 3.76
N GLY A 200 -11.68 -1.61 4.02
CA GLY A 200 -11.99 -2.58 2.97
C GLY A 200 -13.35 -2.35 2.31
N ASP A 201 -13.39 -2.51 1.00
CA ASP A 201 -14.62 -2.80 0.26
C ASP A 201 -14.80 -4.33 0.13
N LYS A 202 -13.70 -5.08 0.26
CA LYS A 202 -13.65 -6.54 0.20
C LYS A 202 -12.52 -7.04 1.10
N ILE A 203 -12.72 -8.14 1.78
CA ILE A 203 -11.74 -8.75 2.68
C ILE A 203 -11.42 -10.18 2.23
N ILE A 204 -10.15 -10.54 2.24
CA ILE A 204 -9.63 -11.89 2.03
C ILE A 204 -8.88 -12.32 3.28
N VAL A 205 -9.19 -13.53 3.79
CA VAL A 205 -8.45 -14.16 4.89
C VAL A 205 -7.41 -15.12 4.32
N MET A 206 -6.15 -14.94 4.71
CA MET A 206 -5.06 -15.84 4.36
C MET A 206 -4.67 -16.75 5.53
N LYS A 207 -4.68 -18.06 5.31
CA LYS A 207 -4.18 -19.08 6.26
C LYS A 207 -3.16 -19.98 5.56
N ALA A 208 -1.99 -20.12 6.15
CA ALA A 208 -0.93 -21.01 5.65
C ALA A 208 -0.68 -20.91 4.12
N GLY A 209 -0.59 -19.69 3.61
CA GLY A 209 -0.30 -19.41 2.19
C GLY A 209 -1.50 -19.47 1.24
N LYS A 210 -2.69 -19.83 1.73
CA LYS A 210 -3.90 -20.01 0.91
C LYS A 210 -5.00 -19.06 1.33
N MET A 211 -5.88 -18.73 0.40
CA MET A 211 -7.13 -18.02 0.67
C MET A 211 -8.09 -18.96 1.41
N ALA A 212 -8.44 -18.61 2.65
CA ALA A 212 -9.35 -19.37 3.48
C ALA A 212 -10.80 -18.85 3.40
N TRP A 213 -10.95 -17.53 3.18
CA TRP A 213 -12.25 -16.88 3.07
C TRP A 213 -12.15 -15.59 2.25
N GLU A 214 -13.24 -15.19 1.63
CA GLU A 214 -13.40 -13.94 0.90
C GLU A 214 -14.85 -13.45 1.03
N GLY A 215 -15.08 -12.17 1.32
CA GLY A 215 -16.41 -11.60 1.48
C GLY A 215 -16.39 -10.07 1.73
N LEU A 216 -17.55 -9.55 2.12
CA LEU A 216 -17.75 -8.15 2.45
C LEU A 216 -17.32 -7.86 3.90
N PRO A 217 -16.95 -6.61 4.25
CA PRO A 217 -16.55 -6.24 5.61
C PRO A 217 -17.60 -6.55 6.69
N GLU A 218 -18.89 -6.48 6.32
CA GLU A 218 -20.00 -6.76 7.22
C GLU A 218 -20.13 -8.25 7.56
N GLU A 219 -19.64 -9.13 6.68
CA GLU A 219 -19.66 -10.59 6.82
C GLU A 219 -18.42 -11.13 7.50
N PHE A 220 -17.43 -10.27 7.77
CA PHE A 220 -16.16 -10.68 8.33
C PHE A 220 -16.25 -10.78 9.86
N GLU A 221 -16.01 -11.98 10.39
CA GLU A 221 -16.00 -12.31 11.81
C GLU A 221 -14.58 -12.68 12.27
N GLU A 222 -14.29 -12.47 13.57
CA GLU A 222 -12.95 -12.70 14.14
C GLU A 222 -12.55 -14.19 14.11
N GLU A 223 -13.54 -15.08 14.20
CA GLU A 223 -13.35 -16.52 14.14
C GLU A 223 -12.81 -17.01 12.77
N LEU A 224 -12.90 -16.18 11.75
CA LEU A 224 -12.36 -16.48 10.41
C LEU A 224 -10.83 -16.33 10.36
N LEU A 225 -10.18 -15.69 11.33
CA LEU A 225 -8.74 -15.62 11.45
C LEU A 225 -8.17 -16.87 12.10
#